data_2460b5da7d21a65cad2a8f6390165f9c
#
_entry.id   2460b5da7d21a65cad2a8f6390165f9c
#
_cell.length_a   1.000
_cell.length_b   1.000
_cell.length_c   1.000
_cell.angle_alpha   90.00
_cell.angle_beta   90.00
_cell.angle_gamma   90.00
#
_symmetry.space_group_name_H-M   'P 1'
#
loop_
_entity.id
_entity.type
_entity.pdbx_description
1 polymer ?
#
loop_
_entity_poly.entity_id
_entity_poly.type
_entity_poly.pdbx_seq_one_letter_code
_entity_poly.pdbx_strand_id
1 'polypeptide(L)'
;KGKYDSGGGGLFSSSKDFLQYPQMVANYGELNGVRILKPETAALHFKDLMPDLGLEAFRANFGDAASYMKFGGGLGIKVEEDGSEGIDYYFWGGAANTFFWIDGEDQSAGAFFTHIAPPRYNMTDQIEEIVDRARIK
;
A
#
# COMPACT_ATOMS: atom_id res chain seq x y z
N LYS A 1 28.30 -1.17 -7.76
CA LYS A 1 28.12 -0.23 -6.64
C LYS A 1 27.57 1.07 -7.22
N GLY A 2 26.36 1.47 -6.83
CA GLY A 2 25.76 2.73 -7.31
C GLY A 2 26.65 3.94 -6.98
N LYS A 3 26.53 4.97 -7.78
CA LYS A 3 27.33 6.20 -7.60
C LYS A 3 26.63 7.24 -6.73
N TYR A 4 25.38 7.00 -6.33
CA TYR A 4 24.62 7.86 -5.41
C TYR A 4 23.62 7.03 -4.60
N ASP A 5 23.22 7.58 -3.48
CA ASP A 5 22.23 6.95 -2.61
C ASP A 5 20.82 7.28 -3.14
N SER A 6 20.13 6.26 -3.63
CA SER A 6 18.80 6.40 -4.21
C SER A 6 17.74 6.01 -3.20
N GLY A 7 16.87 6.94 -2.83
CA GLY A 7 15.73 6.66 -1.97
C GLY A 7 14.66 5.79 -2.62
N GLY A 8 14.57 5.81 -3.97
CA GLY A 8 13.58 5.01 -4.71
C GLY A 8 14.06 3.61 -5.12
N GLY A 9 15.37 3.37 -5.17
CA GLY A 9 15.91 2.09 -5.66
C GLY A 9 17.15 1.60 -4.92
N GLY A 10 17.49 2.21 -3.79
CA GLY A 10 18.72 1.94 -3.06
C GLY A 10 18.60 0.88 -1.96
N LEU A 11 17.38 0.47 -1.61
CA LEU A 11 17.13 -0.49 -0.56
C LEU A 11 16.73 -1.85 -1.12
N PHE A 12 17.22 -2.90 -0.49
CA PHE A 12 16.85 -4.28 -0.76
C PHE A 12 16.31 -4.90 0.52
N SER A 13 15.24 -5.69 0.40
CA SER A 13 14.62 -6.36 1.55
C SER A 13 14.16 -7.76 1.16
N SER A 14 13.93 -8.62 2.17
CA SER A 14 13.16 -9.84 2.00
C SER A 14 11.67 -9.56 2.18
N SER A 15 10.79 -10.42 1.63
CA SER A 15 9.34 -10.31 1.85
C SER A 15 8.97 -10.33 3.33
N LYS A 16 9.63 -11.17 4.12
CA LYS A 16 9.42 -11.27 5.57
C LYS A 16 9.79 -9.99 6.31
N ASP A 17 10.92 -9.38 5.96
CA ASP A 17 11.37 -8.15 6.63
C ASP A 17 10.53 -6.96 6.19
N PHE A 18 10.20 -6.89 4.89
CA PHE A 18 9.36 -5.81 4.36
C PHE A 18 7.97 -5.83 4.99
N LEU A 19 7.35 -6.99 5.18
CA LEU A 19 5.99 -7.11 5.75
C LEU A 19 5.89 -6.53 7.16
N GLN A 20 7.00 -6.38 7.89
CA GLN A 20 7.00 -5.72 9.19
C GLN A 20 6.59 -4.24 9.09
N TYR A 21 6.94 -3.55 8.00
CA TYR A 21 6.57 -2.16 7.80
C TYR A 21 5.05 -1.96 7.67
N PRO A 22 4.34 -2.57 6.71
CA PRO A 22 2.89 -2.40 6.61
C PRO A 22 2.15 -2.89 7.86
N GLN A 23 2.60 -3.96 8.51
CA GLN A 23 1.99 -4.41 9.76
C GLN A 23 2.21 -3.40 10.91
N MET A 24 3.37 -2.79 11.01
CA MET A 24 3.63 -1.71 11.97
C MET A 24 2.72 -0.51 11.71
N VAL A 25 2.51 -0.15 10.45
CA VAL A 25 1.59 0.94 10.07
C VAL A 25 0.15 0.58 10.43
N ALA A 26 -0.32 -0.65 10.11
CA ALA A 26 -1.64 -1.16 10.48
C ALA A 26 -1.90 -1.07 11.99
N ASN A 27 -0.87 -1.30 12.79
CA ASN A 27 -0.91 -1.21 14.25
C ASN A 27 -0.62 0.22 14.78
N TYR A 28 -0.81 1.24 13.97
CA TYR A 28 -0.58 2.64 14.36
C TYR A 28 0.81 2.89 14.95
N GLY A 29 1.83 2.36 14.30
CA GLY A 29 3.22 2.67 14.58
C GLY A 29 3.93 1.76 15.58
N GLU A 30 3.34 0.61 15.90
CA GLU A 30 3.91 -0.36 16.83
C GLU A 30 3.94 -1.78 16.24
N LEU A 31 4.99 -2.52 16.52
CA LEU A 31 5.09 -3.93 16.16
C LEU A 31 5.83 -4.70 17.25
N ASN A 32 5.27 -5.83 17.69
CA ASN A 32 5.87 -6.72 18.71
C ASN A 32 6.29 -6.01 20.00
N GLY A 33 5.51 -5.02 20.45
CA GLY A 33 5.79 -4.21 21.64
C GLY A 33 6.85 -3.12 21.43
N VAL A 34 7.34 -2.93 20.21
CA VAL A 34 8.28 -1.85 19.88
C VAL A 34 7.55 -0.75 19.11
N ARG A 35 7.53 0.43 19.67
CA ARG A 35 6.94 1.62 19.02
C ARG A 35 8.00 2.36 18.21
N ILE A 36 7.74 2.48 16.90
CA ILE A 36 8.59 3.19 15.93
C ILE A 36 8.01 4.58 15.63
N LEU A 37 6.69 4.67 15.48
CA LEU A 37 5.99 5.93 15.21
C LEU A 37 5.00 6.24 16.33
N LYS A 38 4.78 7.51 16.60
CA LYS A 38 3.65 7.92 17.43
C LYS A 38 2.33 7.60 16.71
N PRO A 39 1.24 7.26 17.43
CA PRO A 39 -0.03 6.92 16.79
C PRO A 39 -0.54 8.01 15.83
N GLU A 40 -0.43 9.27 16.24
CA GLU A 40 -0.84 10.42 15.44
C GLU A 40 0.00 10.61 14.17
N THR A 41 1.28 10.19 14.19
CA THR A 41 2.15 10.18 13.01
C THR A 41 1.79 9.02 12.08
N ALA A 42 1.57 7.83 12.62
CA ALA A 42 1.15 6.67 11.85
C ALA A 42 -0.22 6.91 11.17
N ALA A 43 -1.14 7.61 11.84
CA ALA A 43 -2.44 7.95 11.28
C ALA A 43 -2.37 8.83 10.01
N LEU A 44 -1.25 9.51 9.76
CA LEU A 44 -1.06 10.27 8.51
C LEU A 44 -0.97 9.36 7.27
N HIS A 45 -0.62 8.09 7.42
CA HIS A 45 -0.63 7.12 6.32
C HIS A 45 -2.06 6.87 5.80
N PHE A 46 -3.03 6.97 6.68
CA PHE A 46 -4.44 6.69 6.43
C PHE A 46 -5.26 7.92 6.04
N LYS A 47 -4.64 9.09 6.02
CA LYS A 47 -5.31 10.35 5.71
C LYS A 47 -4.98 10.79 4.29
N ASP A 48 -6.00 11.19 3.52
CA ASP A 48 -5.77 11.86 2.24
C ASP A 48 -5.03 13.19 2.47
N LEU A 49 -3.81 13.26 2.00
CA LEU A 49 -2.94 14.44 2.12
C LEU A 49 -2.84 15.24 0.82
N MET A 50 -3.47 14.76 -0.25
CA MET A 50 -3.39 15.40 -1.57
C MET A 50 -4.78 15.50 -2.24
N PRO A 51 -5.76 16.14 -1.59
CA PRO A 51 -7.15 16.12 -2.08
C PRO A 51 -7.31 16.78 -3.47
N ASP A 52 -6.49 17.79 -3.80
CA ASP A 52 -6.68 18.59 -5.02
C ASP A 52 -5.63 18.33 -6.10
N LEU A 53 -4.47 17.79 -5.78
CA LEU A 53 -3.34 17.65 -6.71
C LEU A 53 -3.13 16.22 -7.23
N GLY A 54 -3.71 15.23 -6.58
CA GLY A 54 -3.39 13.82 -6.83
C GLY A 54 -3.97 13.27 -8.12
N LEU A 55 -5.19 13.63 -8.45
CA LEU A 55 -5.98 12.95 -9.49
C LEU A 55 -5.37 13.02 -10.90
N GLU A 56 -4.85 14.16 -11.32
CA GLU A 56 -4.27 14.27 -12.67
C GLU A 56 -2.94 13.54 -12.82
N ALA A 57 -2.07 13.63 -11.81
CA ALA A 57 -0.81 12.90 -11.81
C ALA A 57 -1.03 11.38 -11.70
N PHE A 58 -2.02 10.95 -10.94
CA PHE A 58 -2.42 9.54 -10.86
C PHE A 58 -3.07 9.04 -12.14
N ARG A 59 -3.94 9.82 -12.78
CA ARG A 59 -4.56 9.47 -14.07
C ARG A 59 -3.55 9.18 -15.16
N ALA A 60 -2.44 9.88 -15.19
CA ALA A 60 -1.36 9.63 -16.14
C ALA A 60 -0.72 8.24 -15.98
N ASN A 61 -0.76 7.67 -14.79
CA ASN A 61 -0.14 6.38 -14.48
C ASN A 61 -1.14 5.22 -14.30
N PHE A 62 -2.35 5.51 -13.84
CA PHE A 62 -3.34 4.51 -13.44
C PHE A 62 -4.65 4.58 -14.27
N GLY A 63 -4.75 5.53 -15.21
CA GLY A 63 -5.94 5.66 -16.06
C GLY A 63 -7.21 5.93 -15.25
N ASP A 64 -8.30 5.26 -15.62
CA ASP A 64 -9.61 5.43 -14.97
C ASP A 64 -9.65 4.94 -13.52
N ALA A 65 -8.79 3.99 -13.15
CA ALA A 65 -8.66 3.52 -11.76
C ALA A 65 -8.26 4.65 -10.79
N ALA A 66 -7.61 5.71 -11.28
CA ALA A 66 -7.30 6.88 -10.46
C ALA A 66 -8.55 7.57 -9.87
N SER A 67 -9.73 7.35 -10.44
CA SER A 67 -10.98 7.92 -9.91
C SER A 67 -11.38 7.36 -8.55
N TYR A 68 -10.86 6.18 -8.22
CA TYR A 68 -11.09 5.48 -6.96
C TYR A 68 -9.86 5.49 -6.05
N MET A 69 -8.92 6.43 -6.28
CA MET A 69 -7.67 6.49 -5.55
C MET A 69 -7.44 7.87 -4.94
N LYS A 70 -6.99 7.87 -3.69
CA LYS A 70 -6.46 9.02 -2.97
C LYS A 70 -5.02 8.72 -2.55
N PHE A 71 -4.34 9.68 -1.92
CA PHE A 71 -2.95 9.49 -1.50
C PHE A 71 -2.70 10.02 -0.10
N GLY A 72 -2.23 9.13 0.77
CA GLY A 72 -1.88 9.42 2.15
C GLY A 72 -0.38 9.67 2.34
N GLY A 73 0.12 9.39 3.53
CA GLY A 73 1.52 9.52 3.89
C GLY A 73 2.40 8.42 3.29
N GLY A 74 2.56 8.41 1.96
CA GLY A 74 3.36 7.41 1.24
C GLY A 74 2.58 6.19 0.77
N LEU A 75 1.25 6.18 0.94
CA LEU A 75 0.37 5.10 0.49
C LEU A 75 -0.71 5.62 -0.47
N GLY A 76 -1.07 4.82 -1.45
CA GLY A 76 -2.32 4.94 -2.17
C GLY A 76 -3.46 4.53 -1.24
N ILE A 77 -4.61 5.18 -1.40
CA ILE A 77 -5.84 4.88 -0.66
C ILE A 77 -6.85 4.48 -1.72
N LYS A 78 -7.24 3.22 -1.75
CA LYS A 78 -8.33 2.75 -2.62
C LYS A 78 -9.65 2.99 -1.91
N VAL A 79 -10.57 3.64 -2.60
CA VAL A 79 -11.94 3.83 -2.12
C VAL A 79 -12.86 2.84 -2.83
N GLU A 80 -13.99 2.55 -2.22
CA GLU A 80 -15.00 1.65 -2.79
C GLU A 80 -15.47 2.13 -4.16
N GLU A 81 -15.60 1.22 -5.11
CA GLU A 81 -16.04 1.50 -6.48
C GLU A 81 -17.55 1.63 -6.61
N ASP A 82 -18.30 1.25 -5.60
CA ASP A 82 -19.77 1.31 -5.56
C ASP A 82 -20.34 2.71 -5.31
N GLY A 83 -19.46 3.70 -5.13
CA GLY A 83 -19.80 5.08 -4.85
C GLY A 83 -20.06 5.39 -3.37
N SER A 84 -19.80 4.44 -2.47
CA SER A 84 -19.77 4.72 -1.03
C SER A 84 -18.54 5.56 -0.67
N GLU A 85 -18.56 6.20 0.51
CA GLU A 85 -17.39 6.92 1.03
C GLU A 85 -16.40 5.98 1.74
N GLY A 86 -16.58 4.66 1.62
CA GLY A 86 -15.75 3.65 2.25
C GLY A 86 -14.33 3.62 1.68
N ILE A 87 -13.41 3.17 2.50
CA ILE A 87 -12.04 2.87 2.08
C ILE A 87 -11.92 1.35 2.03
N ASP A 88 -11.54 0.85 0.86
CA ASP A 88 -11.30 -0.57 0.63
C ASP A 88 -9.99 -1.00 1.30
N TYR A 89 -8.87 -0.38 0.90
CA TYR A 89 -7.57 -0.63 1.52
C TYR A 89 -6.55 0.48 1.21
N TYR A 90 -5.42 0.43 1.90
CA TYR A 90 -4.24 1.26 1.65
C TYR A 90 -3.15 0.42 1.01
N PHE A 91 -2.43 0.95 0.03
CA PHE A 91 -1.51 0.14 -0.76
C PHE A 91 -0.35 0.90 -1.37
N TRP A 92 0.60 0.16 -1.88
CA TRP A 92 1.54 0.63 -2.88
C TRP A 92 2.11 -0.54 -3.69
N GLY A 93 2.63 -0.23 -4.87
CA GLY A 93 3.19 -1.21 -5.79
C GLY A 93 4.57 -0.84 -6.29
N GLY A 94 5.22 -1.77 -6.96
CA GLY A 94 6.55 -1.59 -7.54
C GLY A 94 6.66 -2.05 -8.99
N ALA A 95 7.66 -1.51 -9.69
CA ALA A 95 7.90 -1.75 -11.12
C ALA A 95 8.15 -3.23 -11.49
N ALA A 96 8.51 -4.07 -10.52
CA ALA A 96 8.70 -5.50 -10.69
C ALA A 96 7.44 -6.32 -10.37
N ASN A 97 6.28 -5.70 -10.43
CA ASN A 97 4.98 -6.30 -10.09
C ASN A 97 4.94 -6.80 -8.63
N THR A 98 5.54 -6.05 -7.73
CA THR A 98 5.41 -6.21 -6.29
C THR A 98 4.26 -5.36 -5.80
N PHE A 99 3.58 -5.82 -4.76
CA PHE A 99 2.43 -5.12 -4.20
C PHE A 99 2.32 -5.40 -2.72
N PHE A 100 1.82 -4.44 -1.95
CA PHE A 100 1.40 -4.65 -0.57
C PHE A 100 0.17 -3.81 -0.27
N TRP A 101 -0.61 -4.26 0.69
CA TRP A 101 -1.80 -3.57 1.17
C TRP A 101 -1.90 -3.62 2.68
N ILE A 102 -2.69 -2.72 3.21
CA ILE A 102 -3.06 -2.60 4.61
C ILE A 102 -4.57 -2.44 4.67
N ASP A 103 -5.22 -3.30 5.42
CA ASP A 103 -6.61 -3.15 5.81
C ASP A 103 -6.65 -2.42 7.15
N GLY A 104 -7.26 -1.23 7.16
CA GLY A 104 -7.31 -0.38 8.35
C GLY A 104 -8.35 -0.82 9.36
N GLU A 105 -9.39 -1.55 8.94
CA GLU A 105 -10.44 -2.06 9.82
C GLU A 105 -9.94 -3.27 10.61
N ASP A 106 -9.39 -4.25 9.91
CA ASP A 106 -8.91 -5.50 10.49
C ASP A 106 -7.50 -5.40 11.07
N GLN A 107 -6.83 -4.27 10.90
CA GLN A 107 -5.43 -4.07 11.30
C GLN A 107 -4.51 -5.17 10.73
N SER A 108 -4.81 -5.61 9.53
CA SER A 108 -4.05 -6.63 8.83
C SER A 108 -3.24 -6.02 7.68
N ALA A 109 -2.21 -6.73 7.26
CA ALA A 109 -1.41 -6.36 6.11
C ALA A 109 -1.00 -7.57 5.31
N GLY A 110 -0.93 -7.40 4.00
CA GLY A 110 -0.45 -8.42 3.09
C GLY A 110 0.56 -7.87 2.10
N ALA A 111 1.39 -8.74 1.56
CA ALA A 111 2.31 -8.37 0.50
C ALA A 111 2.59 -9.57 -0.40
N PHE A 112 2.73 -9.32 -1.70
CA PHE A 112 3.30 -10.30 -2.60
C PHE A 112 4.47 -9.71 -3.39
N PHE A 113 5.41 -10.57 -3.72
CA PHE A 113 6.61 -10.18 -4.41
C PHE A 113 6.80 -11.05 -5.65
N THR A 114 6.99 -10.38 -6.77
CA THR A 114 7.39 -11.02 -8.02
C THR A 114 8.67 -10.36 -8.53
N HIS A 115 9.21 -10.90 -9.63
CA HIS A 115 10.33 -10.30 -10.34
C HIS A 115 9.99 -10.16 -11.82
N ILE A 116 8.80 -9.61 -12.11
CA ILE A 116 8.28 -9.44 -13.47
C ILE A 116 8.27 -7.95 -13.80
N ALA A 117 9.19 -7.53 -14.63
CA ALA A 117 9.29 -6.16 -15.10
C ALA A 117 9.32 -6.12 -16.64
N PRO A 118 8.47 -5.32 -17.31
CA PRO A 118 7.39 -4.51 -16.71
C PRO A 118 6.24 -5.40 -16.21
N PRO A 119 5.35 -4.87 -15.36
CA PRO A 119 4.16 -5.58 -14.87
C PRO A 119 3.31 -6.00 -16.09
N ARG A 120 3.02 -7.30 -16.21
CA ARG A 120 2.25 -7.85 -17.35
C ARG A 120 0.93 -8.47 -16.93
N TYR A 121 0.77 -8.71 -15.63
CA TYR A 121 -0.37 -9.39 -15.06
C TYR A 121 -0.94 -8.58 -13.92
N ASN A 122 -2.24 -8.32 -13.94
CA ASN A 122 -2.94 -7.83 -12.77
C ASN A 122 -3.19 -9.03 -11.84
N MET A 123 -2.32 -9.19 -10.85
CA MET A 123 -2.43 -10.27 -9.86
C MET A 123 -3.07 -9.79 -8.56
N THR A 124 -3.22 -8.49 -8.39
CA THR A 124 -3.66 -7.88 -7.14
C THR A 124 -5.05 -8.37 -6.77
N ASP A 125 -6.03 -8.21 -7.65
CA ASP A 125 -7.42 -8.59 -7.39
C ASP A 125 -7.58 -10.08 -7.08
N GLN A 126 -6.82 -10.94 -7.78
CA GLN A 126 -6.85 -12.38 -7.55
C GLN A 126 -6.27 -12.77 -6.19
N ILE A 127 -5.22 -12.09 -5.75
CA ILE A 127 -4.57 -12.36 -4.46
C ILE A 127 -5.45 -11.85 -3.33
N GLU A 128 -6.03 -10.67 -3.48
CA GLU A 128 -6.99 -10.10 -2.52
C GLU A 128 -8.18 -11.05 -2.33
N GLU A 129 -8.80 -11.51 -3.41
CA GLU A 129 -9.90 -12.48 -3.35
C GLU A 129 -9.52 -13.77 -2.60
N ILE A 130 -8.31 -14.28 -2.81
CA ILE A 130 -7.81 -15.47 -2.10
C ILE A 130 -7.64 -15.19 -0.61
N VAL A 131 -7.08 -14.04 -0.26
CA VAL A 131 -6.86 -13.65 1.14
C VAL A 131 -8.17 -13.45 1.86
N ASP A 132 -9.13 -12.76 1.25
CA ASP A 132 -10.45 -12.53 1.85
C ASP A 132 -11.23 -13.83 2.09
N ARG A 133 -11.12 -14.78 1.17
CA ARG A 133 -11.69 -16.12 1.37
C ARG A 133 -11.01 -16.91 2.49
N ALA A 134 -9.73 -16.66 2.74
CA ALA A 134 -8.96 -17.34 3.78
C ALA A 134 -9.13 -16.71 5.18
N ARG A 135 -9.71 -15.53 5.27
CA ARG A 135 -10.00 -14.87 6.57
C ARG A 135 -10.99 -15.73 7.37
N ILE A 136 -10.59 -16.08 8.56
CA ILE A 136 -11.48 -16.72 9.54
C ILE A 136 -12.29 -15.60 10.18
N LYS A 137 -13.59 -15.61 9.94
CA LYS A 137 -14.54 -14.67 10.57
C LYS A 137 -14.81 -15.07 12.01
#